data_d81573e7628d3bad6b384fb95bc3b0cb
#
_entry.id   d81573e7628d3bad6b384fb95bc3b0cb
#
_cell.length_a   1.000
_cell.length_b   1.000
_cell.length_c   1.000
_cell.angle_alpha   90.00
_cell.angle_beta   90.00
_cell.angle_gamma   90.00
#
_symmetry.space_group_name_H-M   'P 1'
#
loop_
_entity.id
_entity.type
_entity.pdbx_description
1 polymer ?
#
loop_
_entity_poly.entity_id
_entity_poly.type
_entity_poly.pdbx_seq_one_letter_code
_entity_poly.pdbx_strand_id
1 'polypeptide(L)'
;MSDFPLSVRNASISFGERTVLNHVSFNVLPNRILGIAGPNGSGKTTLLRSLFGAQPLHEGEIRLFDVPLKKLKPSQISTQLAVVSQFEYDASRMRVWDLVMLGRAPHRKDMQGYSKVDVTHTQRALSLVGMSDAKDRYLHSLSGGERQRALIARALAQDCPCIVLDEPTNHLDITYQHQILALIRELSTTAVIVLHDLNLVSRYCDDVIVLKDGKVACYGTPSDVLTPSTIRETYDIDTLEVRDSGMKQFIFRG
;
A
#
# COMPACT_ATOMS: atom_id res chain seq x y z
N MET A 1 4.92 19.14 -14.09
CA MET A 1 4.87 17.93 -13.23
C MET A 1 3.49 17.94 -12.59
N SER A 2 2.85 16.79 -12.46
CA SER A 2 1.56 16.67 -11.78
C SER A 2 1.73 17.07 -10.32
N ASP A 3 0.83 17.92 -9.79
CA ASP A 3 0.85 18.32 -8.38
C ASP A 3 0.56 17.13 -7.46
N PHE A 4 -0.17 16.12 -7.96
CA PHE A 4 -0.58 14.93 -7.22
C PHE A 4 -0.36 13.66 -8.06
N PRO A 5 0.57 12.78 -7.68
CA PRO A 5 0.75 11.48 -8.34
C PRO A 5 -0.53 10.65 -8.35
N LEU A 6 -1.36 10.78 -7.33
CA LEU A 6 -2.65 10.09 -7.23
C LEU A 6 -3.68 11.02 -6.60
N SER A 7 -4.84 11.17 -7.23
CA SER A 7 -5.96 11.96 -6.70
C SER A 7 -7.29 11.20 -6.85
N VAL A 8 -8.13 11.33 -5.85
CA VAL A 8 -9.47 10.73 -5.76
C VAL A 8 -10.49 11.85 -5.55
N ARG A 9 -11.54 11.87 -6.36
CA ARG A 9 -12.60 12.87 -6.30
C ARG A 9 -13.96 12.21 -6.27
N ASN A 10 -14.72 12.43 -5.20
CA ASN A 10 -16.08 11.95 -4.98
C ASN A 10 -16.28 10.47 -5.31
N ALA A 11 -15.30 9.63 -4.95
CA ALA A 11 -15.34 8.21 -5.26
C ALA A 11 -16.43 7.51 -4.44
N SER A 12 -17.37 6.88 -5.14
CA SER A 12 -18.43 6.06 -4.55
C SER A 12 -18.43 4.66 -5.15
N ILE A 13 -18.58 3.64 -4.29
CA ILE A 13 -18.62 2.23 -4.68
C ILE A 13 -19.76 1.55 -3.92
N SER A 14 -20.59 0.80 -4.63
CA SER A 14 -21.67 0.00 -4.07
C SER A 14 -21.63 -1.44 -4.59
N PHE A 15 -22.09 -2.39 -3.80
CA PHE A 15 -22.30 -3.79 -4.18
C PHE A 15 -23.77 -4.12 -3.94
N GLY A 16 -24.54 -4.17 -5.02
CA GLY A 16 -26.01 -4.20 -4.94
C GLY A 16 -26.52 -2.93 -4.24
N GLU A 17 -27.33 -3.10 -3.21
CA GLU A 17 -27.87 -1.98 -2.42
C GLU A 17 -26.91 -1.43 -1.36
N ARG A 18 -25.80 -2.14 -1.07
CA ARG A 18 -24.86 -1.74 -0.04
C ARG A 18 -23.81 -0.79 -0.58
N THR A 19 -23.84 0.47 -0.16
CA THR A 19 -22.77 1.43 -0.41
C THR A 19 -21.59 1.15 0.55
N VAL A 20 -20.41 0.92 -0.03
CA VAL A 20 -19.17 0.63 0.71
C VAL A 20 -18.27 1.85 0.78
N LEU A 21 -18.24 2.68 -0.27
CA LEU A 21 -17.58 3.98 -0.25
C LEU A 21 -18.56 5.05 -0.71
N ASN A 22 -18.57 6.19 -0.03
CA ASN A 22 -19.53 7.26 -0.26
C ASN A 22 -18.80 8.62 -0.34
N HIS A 23 -18.64 9.14 -1.57
CA HIS A 23 -18.05 10.45 -1.88
C HIS A 23 -16.66 10.69 -1.26
N VAL A 24 -15.80 9.68 -1.29
CA VAL A 24 -14.42 9.76 -0.79
C VAL A 24 -13.58 10.66 -1.69
N SER A 25 -12.89 11.65 -1.10
CA SER A 25 -12.01 12.56 -1.84
C SER A 25 -10.73 12.81 -1.06
N PHE A 26 -9.56 12.71 -1.74
CA PHE A 26 -8.25 13.05 -1.20
C PHE A 26 -7.19 13.16 -2.31
N ASN A 27 -6.04 13.69 -1.96
CA ASN A 27 -4.86 13.72 -2.83
C ASN A 27 -3.67 13.05 -2.14
N VAL A 28 -2.81 12.42 -2.92
CA VAL A 28 -1.53 11.88 -2.45
C VAL A 28 -0.42 12.79 -2.93
N LEU A 29 0.35 13.34 -2.00
CA LEU A 29 1.47 14.22 -2.31
C LEU A 29 2.68 13.42 -2.80
N PRO A 30 3.52 13.99 -3.69
CA PRO A 30 4.71 13.31 -4.18
C PRO A 30 5.70 13.00 -3.05
N ASN A 31 6.31 11.82 -3.12
CA ASN A 31 7.33 11.34 -2.18
C ASN A 31 6.84 11.33 -0.71
N ARG A 32 5.54 11.13 -0.51
CA ARG A 32 4.93 11.00 0.82
C ARG A 32 4.22 9.67 0.97
N ILE A 33 4.12 9.23 2.20
CA ILE A 33 3.40 8.02 2.58
C ILE A 33 2.03 8.44 3.13
N LEU A 34 0.97 8.06 2.40
CA LEU A 34 -0.41 8.18 2.87
C LEU A 34 -0.85 6.88 3.53
N GLY A 35 -1.13 6.91 4.83
CA GLY A 35 -1.76 5.81 5.56
C GLY A 35 -3.28 5.81 5.37
N ILE A 36 -3.87 4.65 5.13
CA ILE A 36 -5.33 4.45 5.20
C ILE A 36 -5.62 3.63 6.45
N ALA A 37 -6.31 4.24 7.41
CA ALA A 37 -6.72 3.66 8.68
C ALA A 37 -8.25 3.62 8.79
N GLY A 38 -8.78 2.87 9.76
CA GLY A 38 -10.22 2.75 10.03
C GLY A 38 -10.59 1.36 10.52
N PRO A 39 -11.75 1.18 11.15
CA PRO A 39 -12.21 -0.10 11.64
C PRO A 39 -12.43 -1.12 10.52
N ASN A 40 -12.62 -2.39 10.89
CA ASN A 40 -12.96 -3.43 9.93
C ASN A 40 -14.30 -3.10 9.25
N GLY A 41 -14.37 -3.34 7.94
CA GLY A 41 -15.57 -3.02 7.15
C GLY A 41 -15.73 -1.55 6.75
N SER A 42 -14.81 -0.63 7.13
CA SER A 42 -14.89 0.80 6.76
C SER A 42 -14.63 1.11 5.28
N GLY A 43 -14.23 0.10 4.48
CA GLY A 43 -14.01 0.28 3.04
C GLY A 43 -12.53 0.42 2.62
N LYS A 44 -11.55 0.26 3.52
CA LYS A 44 -10.10 0.43 3.23
C LYS A 44 -9.62 -0.37 2.02
N THR A 45 -9.82 -1.69 2.04
CA THR A 45 -9.42 -2.58 0.93
C THR A 45 -10.16 -2.25 -0.37
N THR A 46 -11.44 -1.86 -0.28
CA THR A 46 -12.24 -1.45 -1.46
C THR A 46 -11.68 -0.17 -2.05
N LEU A 47 -11.38 0.84 -1.21
CA LEU A 47 -10.72 2.06 -1.64
C LEU A 47 -9.37 1.75 -2.28
N LEU A 48 -8.53 0.97 -1.59
CA LEU A 48 -7.21 0.62 -2.11
C LEU A 48 -7.30 -0.06 -3.48
N ARG A 49 -8.22 -1.04 -3.64
CA ARG A 49 -8.43 -1.74 -4.92
C ARG A 49 -8.90 -0.82 -6.04
N SER A 50 -9.63 0.24 -5.72
CA SER A 50 -10.05 1.22 -6.71
C SER A 50 -8.89 2.06 -7.23
N LEU A 51 -7.83 2.31 -6.42
CA LEU A 51 -6.68 3.12 -6.80
C LEU A 51 -5.87 2.54 -7.96
N PHE A 52 -5.94 1.23 -8.19
CA PHE A 52 -5.27 0.57 -9.32
C PHE A 52 -6.25 -0.07 -10.32
N GLY A 53 -7.54 0.27 -10.21
CA GLY A 53 -8.56 -0.14 -11.18
C GLY A 53 -9.09 -1.56 -11.02
N ALA A 54 -8.71 -2.30 -9.95
CA ALA A 54 -9.27 -3.63 -9.68
C ALA A 54 -10.73 -3.57 -9.20
N GLN A 55 -11.16 -2.44 -8.64
CA GLN A 55 -12.53 -2.18 -8.26
C GLN A 55 -13.01 -0.91 -8.99
N PRO A 56 -14.00 -1.02 -9.90
CA PRO A 56 -14.52 0.15 -10.60
C PRO A 56 -15.33 1.05 -9.66
N LEU A 57 -15.29 2.35 -9.92
CA LEU A 57 -16.16 3.32 -9.26
C LEU A 57 -17.55 3.30 -9.89
N HIS A 58 -18.60 3.54 -9.07
CA HIS A 58 -19.94 3.90 -9.54
C HIS A 58 -20.01 5.38 -9.88
N GLU A 59 -19.41 6.22 -9.01
CA GLU A 59 -19.34 7.66 -9.18
C GLU A 59 -17.97 8.19 -8.83
N GLY A 60 -17.65 9.38 -9.34
CA GLY A 60 -16.38 10.04 -9.09
C GLY A 60 -15.27 9.67 -10.08
N GLU A 61 -14.06 10.05 -9.72
CA GLU A 61 -12.90 9.87 -10.59
C GLU A 61 -11.63 9.62 -9.75
N ILE A 62 -10.78 8.73 -10.25
CA ILE A 62 -9.40 8.55 -9.79
C ILE A 62 -8.48 8.95 -10.94
N ARG A 63 -7.43 9.69 -10.62
CA ARG A 63 -6.39 10.10 -11.56
C ARG A 63 -5.03 9.62 -11.08
N LEU A 64 -4.25 9.11 -12.02
CA LEU A 64 -2.85 8.77 -11.86
C LEU A 64 -2.04 9.73 -12.75
N PHE A 65 -1.17 10.56 -12.13
CA PHE A 65 -0.42 11.64 -12.80
C PHE A 65 -1.31 12.49 -13.74
N ASP A 66 -2.41 13.03 -13.21
CA ASP A 66 -3.41 13.85 -13.91
C ASP A 66 -4.21 13.15 -15.03
N VAL A 67 -3.91 11.88 -15.33
CA VAL A 67 -4.67 11.10 -16.30
C VAL A 67 -5.77 10.30 -15.59
N PRO A 68 -7.05 10.43 -15.98
CA PRO A 68 -8.11 9.59 -15.44
C PRO A 68 -7.78 8.09 -15.57
N LEU A 69 -7.83 7.36 -14.46
CA LEU A 69 -7.44 5.94 -14.40
C LEU A 69 -8.21 5.08 -15.43
N LYS A 70 -9.49 5.39 -15.64
CA LYS A 70 -10.34 4.72 -16.65
C LYS A 70 -9.89 4.89 -18.09
N LYS A 71 -9.02 5.87 -18.38
CA LYS A 71 -8.45 6.10 -19.73
C LYS A 71 -7.10 5.38 -19.92
N LEU A 72 -6.52 4.86 -18.84
CA LEU A 72 -5.25 4.15 -18.89
C LEU A 72 -5.46 2.66 -19.16
N LYS A 73 -4.60 2.09 -19.98
CA LYS A 73 -4.52 0.62 -20.15
C LYS A 73 -3.84 0.00 -18.94
N PRO A 74 -4.13 -1.25 -18.57
CA PRO A 74 -3.45 -1.95 -17.47
C PRO A 74 -1.92 -1.88 -17.55
N SER A 75 -1.33 -2.00 -18.76
CA SER A 75 0.11 -1.87 -18.99
C SER A 75 0.65 -0.48 -18.66
N GLN A 76 -0.13 0.58 -18.86
CA GLN A 76 0.26 1.95 -18.52
C GLN A 76 0.16 2.21 -17.01
N ILE A 77 -0.85 1.63 -16.35
CA ILE A 77 -0.96 1.69 -14.89
C ILE A 77 0.22 0.97 -14.25
N SER A 78 0.52 -0.25 -14.71
CA SER A 78 1.57 -1.08 -14.11
C SER A 78 3.01 -0.59 -14.33
N THR A 79 3.23 0.39 -15.22
CA THR A 79 4.54 1.08 -15.30
C THR A 79 4.65 2.29 -14.38
N GLN A 80 3.56 2.72 -13.75
CA GLN A 80 3.50 3.91 -12.89
C GLN A 80 3.12 3.59 -11.45
N LEU A 81 2.45 2.46 -11.22
CA LEU A 81 1.91 2.06 -9.92
C LEU A 81 2.20 0.59 -9.64
N ALA A 82 3.03 0.32 -8.65
CA ALA A 82 3.26 -1.02 -8.14
C ALA A 82 2.23 -1.36 -7.06
N VAL A 83 1.84 -2.64 -6.98
CA VAL A 83 0.81 -3.09 -6.03
C VAL A 83 1.28 -4.31 -5.25
N VAL A 84 1.20 -4.21 -3.92
CA VAL A 84 1.29 -5.36 -3.00
C VAL A 84 -0.10 -5.59 -2.43
N SER A 85 -0.75 -6.66 -2.85
CA SER A 85 -2.08 -7.05 -2.38
C SER A 85 -2.04 -8.42 -1.69
N GLN A 86 -3.02 -8.68 -0.84
CA GLN A 86 -3.17 -9.95 -0.11
C GLN A 86 -3.58 -11.13 -1.01
N PHE A 87 -3.54 -11.00 -2.33
CA PHE A 87 -3.91 -12.11 -3.21
C PHE A 87 -2.96 -13.29 -3.02
N GLU A 88 -3.53 -14.40 -2.62
CA GLU A 88 -2.86 -15.69 -2.68
C GLU A 88 -2.65 -16.07 -4.14
N TYR A 89 -1.43 -15.86 -4.63
CA TYR A 89 -1.02 -16.55 -5.84
C TYR A 89 -0.86 -18.03 -5.51
N ASP A 90 -1.54 -18.89 -6.22
CA ASP A 90 -1.21 -20.32 -6.28
C ASP A 90 0.10 -20.51 -7.06
N ALA A 91 1.13 -19.82 -6.60
CA ALA A 91 2.48 -19.84 -7.14
C ALA A 91 3.37 -20.83 -6.36
N SER A 92 2.77 -21.86 -5.75
CA SER A 92 3.46 -22.80 -4.84
C SER A 92 4.73 -23.41 -5.46
N ARG A 93 4.76 -23.58 -6.78
CA ARG A 93 5.89 -24.14 -7.53
C ARG A 93 6.85 -23.13 -8.12
N MET A 94 6.64 -21.83 -7.87
CA MET A 94 7.52 -20.76 -8.36
C MET A 94 8.66 -20.49 -7.38
N ARG A 95 9.85 -20.17 -7.87
CA ARG A 95 10.97 -19.72 -7.03
C ARG A 95 10.81 -18.25 -6.68
N VAL A 96 11.43 -17.83 -5.59
CA VAL A 96 11.46 -16.43 -5.15
C VAL A 96 11.99 -15.53 -6.26
N TRP A 97 13.08 -15.92 -6.92
CA TRP A 97 13.64 -15.21 -8.07
C TRP A 97 12.61 -14.95 -9.17
N ASP A 98 11.89 -16.00 -9.57
CA ASP A 98 10.91 -15.90 -10.65
C ASP A 98 9.75 -14.99 -10.28
N LEU A 99 9.26 -15.06 -9.03
CA LEU A 99 8.23 -14.16 -8.53
C LEU A 99 8.67 -12.70 -8.61
N VAL A 100 9.89 -12.39 -8.14
CA VAL A 100 10.39 -11.01 -8.10
C VAL A 100 10.67 -10.51 -9.51
N MET A 101 11.17 -11.37 -10.41
CA MET A 101 11.38 -11.06 -11.81
C MET A 101 10.07 -10.71 -12.54
N LEU A 102 8.92 -11.28 -12.14
CA LEU A 102 7.60 -10.89 -12.68
C LEU A 102 7.29 -9.40 -12.44
N GLY A 103 7.88 -8.76 -11.43
CA GLY A 103 7.78 -7.31 -11.24
C GLY A 103 8.28 -6.53 -12.46
N ARG A 104 9.19 -7.10 -13.26
CA ARG A 104 9.73 -6.46 -14.47
C ARG A 104 8.85 -6.65 -15.71
N ALA A 105 7.82 -7.50 -15.64
CA ALA A 105 6.96 -7.79 -16.79
C ALA A 105 6.35 -6.53 -17.46
N PRO A 106 5.90 -5.49 -16.73
CA PRO A 106 5.35 -4.27 -17.35
C PRO A 106 6.33 -3.49 -18.22
N HIS A 107 7.63 -3.64 -17.98
CA HIS A 107 8.68 -2.94 -18.73
C HIS A 107 9.17 -3.68 -19.97
N ARG A 108 8.66 -4.89 -20.19
CA ARG A 108 9.06 -5.71 -21.35
C ARG A 108 8.23 -5.37 -22.57
N LYS A 109 8.88 -5.40 -23.73
CA LYS A 109 8.17 -5.44 -25.01
C LYS A 109 7.79 -6.89 -25.33
N ASP A 110 6.68 -7.05 -26.04
CA ASP A 110 6.20 -8.37 -26.45
C ASP A 110 7.32 -9.23 -27.06
N MET A 111 7.34 -10.52 -26.70
CA MET A 111 8.29 -11.54 -27.18
C MET A 111 9.77 -11.36 -26.78
N GLN A 112 10.13 -10.36 -25.96
CA GLN A 112 11.51 -10.21 -25.47
C GLN A 112 11.73 -10.95 -24.14
N GLY A 113 12.91 -11.59 -24.01
CA GLY A 113 13.40 -12.11 -22.72
C GLY A 113 13.72 -10.98 -21.73
N TYR A 114 13.96 -11.33 -20.47
CA TYR A 114 14.42 -10.37 -19.46
C TYR A 114 15.84 -9.88 -19.80
N SER A 115 16.05 -8.59 -19.67
CA SER A 115 17.32 -7.93 -19.94
C SER A 115 18.24 -7.97 -18.71
N LYS A 116 19.52 -7.57 -18.90
CA LYS A 116 20.45 -7.39 -17.77
C LYS A 116 19.95 -6.33 -16.77
N VAL A 117 19.25 -5.31 -17.25
CA VAL A 117 18.62 -4.28 -16.39
C VAL A 117 17.57 -4.89 -15.49
N ASP A 118 16.71 -5.79 -16.03
CA ASP A 118 15.69 -6.47 -15.23
C ASP A 118 16.30 -7.38 -14.15
N VAL A 119 17.40 -8.06 -14.50
CA VAL A 119 18.19 -8.85 -13.54
C VAL A 119 18.71 -7.96 -12.41
N THR A 120 19.27 -6.77 -12.73
CA THR A 120 19.80 -5.84 -11.73
C THR A 120 18.70 -5.33 -10.78
N HIS A 121 17.54 -4.92 -11.32
CA HIS A 121 16.40 -4.49 -10.49
C HIS A 121 15.91 -5.62 -9.58
N THR A 122 15.83 -6.85 -10.08
CA THR A 122 15.42 -8.01 -9.30
C THR A 122 16.41 -8.31 -8.15
N GLN A 123 17.72 -8.30 -8.43
CA GLN A 123 18.76 -8.50 -7.42
C GLN A 123 18.71 -7.41 -6.34
N ARG A 124 18.60 -6.14 -6.76
CA ARG A 124 18.46 -5.00 -5.83
C ARG A 124 17.22 -5.15 -4.95
N ALA A 125 16.07 -5.48 -5.52
CA ALA A 125 14.84 -5.66 -4.76
C ALA A 125 14.95 -6.78 -3.73
N LEU A 126 15.53 -7.92 -4.08
CA LEU A 126 15.79 -9.02 -3.15
C LEU A 126 16.74 -8.62 -2.03
N SER A 127 17.78 -7.86 -2.33
CA SER A 127 18.73 -7.35 -1.33
C SER A 127 18.05 -6.41 -0.34
N LEU A 128 17.21 -5.49 -0.83
CA LEU A 128 16.50 -4.50 0.00
C LEU A 128 15.61 -5.15 1.05
N VAL A 129 14.99 -6.29 0.74
CA VAL A 129 14.11 -7.01 1.69
C VAL A 129 14.82 -8.16 2.43
N GLY A 130 16.15 -8.29 2.30
CA GLY A 130 16.93 -9.34 2.96
C GLY A 130 16.59 -10.75 2.47
N MET A 131 16.32 -10.93 1.17
CA MET A 131 15.92 -12.22 0.57
C MET A 131 16.92 -12.74 -0.48
N SER A 132 18.12 -12.17 -0.58
CA SER A 132 19.13 -12.57 -1.58
C SER A 132 19.49 -14.05 -1.52
N ASP A 133 19.68 -14.59 -0.31
CA ASP A 133 20.04 -15.99 -0.11
C ASP A 133 18.87 -16.96 -0.32
N ALA A 134 17.64 -16.43 -0.30
CA ALA A 134 16.42 -17.22 -0.52
C ALA A 134 15.96 -17.26 -1.98
N LYS A 135 16.68 -16.62 -2.91
CA LYS A 135 16.26 -16.43 -4.31
C LYS A 135 15.88 -17.74 -5.04
N ASP A 136 16.57 -18.82 -4.74
CA ASP A 136 16.37 -20.13 -5.39
C ASP A 136 15.37 -21.04 -4.65
N ARG A 137 14.87 -20.62 -3.47
CA ARG A 137 13.86 -21.35 -2.72
C ARG A 137 12.49 -21.26 -3.40
N TYR A 138 11.68 -22.29 -3.24
CA TYR A 138 10.30 -22.27 -3.71
C TYR A 138 9.39 -21.54 -2.74
N LEU A 139 8.36 -20.84 -3.24
CA LEU A 139 7.43 -20.04 -2.44
C LEU A 139 6.68 -20.88 -1.40
N HIS A 140 6.38 -22.15 -1.67
CA HIS A 140 5.72 -23.04 -0.71
C HIS A 140 6.60 -23.39 0.50
N SER A 141 7.93 -23.24 0.39
CA SER A 141 8.88 -23.49 1.48
C SER A 141 9.12 -22.29 2.38
N LEU A 142 8.53 -21.16 2.06
CA LEU A 142 8.69 -19.91 2.80
C LEU A 142 7.72 -19.82 3.98
N SER A 143 8.18 -19.20 5.08
CA SER A 143 7.29 -18.71 6.13
C SER A 143 6.38 -17.61 5.59
N GLY A 144 5.29 -17.28 6.32
CA GLY A 144 4.39 -16.18 5.95
C GLY A 144 5.13 -14.85 5.80
N GLY A 145 6.05 -14.54 6.72
CA GLY A 145 6.86 -13.33 6.67
C GLY A 145 7.85 -13.30 5.50
N GLU A 146 8.53 -14.42 5.19
CA GLU A 146 9.39 -14.52 4.01
C GLU A 146 8.59 -14.34 2.73
N ARG A 147 7.39 -14.94 2.65
CA ARG A 147 6.49 -14.79 1.50
C ARG A 147 6.05 -13.34 1.31
N GLN A 148 5.71 -12.64 2.39
CA GLN A 148 5.35 -11.22 2.35
C GLN A 148 6.52 -10.36 1.85
N ARG A 149 7.74 -10.60 2.33
CA ARG A 149 8.94 -9.90 1.84
C ARG A 149 9.20 -10.16 0.36
N ALA A 150 8.99 -11.38 -0.12
CA ALA A 150 9.12 -11.69 -1.54
C ALA A 150 8.09 -10.96 -2.41
N LEU A 151 6.85 -10.79 -1.94
CA LEU A 151 5.81 -9.98 -2.62
C LEU A 151 6.18 -8.49 -2.66
N ILE A 152 6.74 -7.97 -1.57
CA ILE A 152 7.24 -6.59 -1.52
C ILE A 152 8.44 -6.43 -2.47
N ALA A 153 9.38 -7.39 -2.50
CA ALA A 153 10.49 -7.36 -3.45
C ALA A 153 10.00 -7.33 -4.90
N ARG A 154 8.94 -8.08 -5.25
CA ARG A 154 8.33 -8.04 -6.58
C ARG A 154 7.83 -6.64 -6.93
N ALA A 155 7.15 -5.97 -6.00
CA ALA A 155 6.67 -4.60 -6.22
C ALA A 155 7.82 -3.59 -6.33
N LEU A 156 8.88 -3.73 -5.51
CA LEU A 156 10.09 -2.91 -5.61
C LEU A 156 10.85 -3.13 -6.92
N ALA A 157 10.92 -4.37 -7.40
CA ALA A 157 11.54 -4.68 -8.69
C ALA A 157 10.83 -4.01 -9.86
N GLN A 158 9.55 -3.70 -9.74
CA GLN A 158 8.76 -2.99 -10.75
C GLN A 158 9.26 -1.55 -10.96
N ASP A 159 9.91 -0.94 -9.96
CA ASP A 159 10.56 0.39 -10.05
C ASP A 159 9.60 1.49 -10.52
N CYS A 160 8.46 1.56 -9.88
CA CYS A 160 7.40 2.54 -10.17
C CYS A 160 7.52 3.78 -9.27
N PRO A 161 7.10 4.97 -9.76
CA PRO A 161 7.07 6.20 -8.95
C PRO A 161 6.02 6.16 -7.82
N CYS A 162 5.04 5.26 -7.92
CA CYS A 162 4.02 5.06 -6.88
C CYS A 162 3.94 3.59 -6.47
N ILE A 163 3.64 3.34 -5.19
CA ILE A 163 3.38 2.00 -4.65
C ILE A 163 2.13 2.00 -3.77
N VAL A 164 1.31 0.98 -3.92
CA VAL A 164 0.10 0.74 -3.11
C VAL A 164 0.27 -0.58 -2.38
N LEU A 165 0.11 -0.57 -1.04
CA LEU A 165 0.33 -1.73 -0.19
C LEU A 165 -0.91 -2.01 0.67
N ASP A 166 -1.47 -3.20 0.51
CA ASP A 166 -2.59 -3.70 1.32
C ASP A 166 -2.05 -4.51 2.49
N GLU A 167 -2.03 -3.90 3.68
CA GLU A 167 -1.59 -4.53 4.93
C GLU A 167 -0.21 -5.21 4.82
N PRO A 168 0.84 -4.48 4.39
CA PRO A 168 2.15 -5.08 4.11
C PRO A 168 2.85 -5.65 5.35
N THR A 169 2.38 -5.30 6.54
CA THR A 169 2.93 -5.74 7.83
C THR A 169 2.32 -7.02 8.37
N ASN A 170 1.25 -7.53 7.75
CA ASN A 170 0.62 -8.77 8.19
C ASN A 170 1.57 -9.96 8.07
N HIS A 171 1.51 -10.86 9.06
CA HIS A 171 2.36 -12.05 9.18
C HIS A 171 3.86 -11.77 9.36
N LEU A 172 4.27 -10.50 9.51
CA LEU A 172 5.64 -10.12 9.87
C LEU A 172 5.77 -10.03 11.40
N ASP A 173 6.92 -10.42 11.92
CA ASP A 173 7.29 -10.06 13.29
C ASP A 173 7.58 -8.55 13.41
N ILE A 174 7.61 -8.06 14.65
CA ILE A 174 7.76 -6.62 14.95
C ILE A 174 9.00 -6.04 14.25
N THR A 175 10.12 -6.76 14.24
CA THR A 175 11.36 -6.30 13.63
C THR A 175 11.18 -6.06 12.12
N TYR A 176 10.61 -7.03 11.41
CA TYR A 176 10.38 -6.90 9.97
C TYR A 176 9.29 -5.90 9.61
N GLN A 177 8.25 -5.73 10.44
CA GLN A 177 7.25 -4.66 10.25
C GLN A 177 7.93 -3.29 10.19
N HIS A 178 8.78 -3.01 11.17
CA HIS A 178 9.53 -1.76 11.23
C HIS A 178 10.53 -1.60 10.08
N GLN A 179 11.26 -2.67 9.75
CA GLN A 179 12.23 -2.64 8.64
C GLN A 179 11.57 -2.34 7.29
N ILE A 180 10.44 -2.96 6.98
CA ILE A 180 9.73 -2.74 5.71
C ILE A 180 9.17 -1.32 5.62
N LEU A 181 8.55 -0.80 6.68
CA LEU A 181 8.02 0.55 6.68
C LEU A 181 9.14 1.61 6.63
N ALA A 182 10.26 1.38 7.32
CA ALA A 182 11.45 2.23 7.22
C ALA A 182 12.02 2.22 5.79
N LEU A 183 12.13 1.04 5.17
CA LEU A 183 12.59 0.90 3.78
C LEU A 183 11.69 1.70 2.81
N ILE A 184 10.36 1.58 2.93
CA ILE A 184 9.43 2.33 2.06
C ILE A 184 9.65 3.84 2.23
N ARG A 185 9.90 4.31 3.46
CA ARG A 185 10.18 5.71 3.75
C ARG A 185 11.52 6.18 3.16
N GLU A 186 12.57 5.36 3.27
CA GLU A 186 13.91 5.65 2.72
C GLU A 186 13.92 5.72 1.19
N LEU A 187 13.09 4.94 0.53
CA LEU A 187 12.97 4.96 -0.94
C LEU A 187 12.42 6.27 -1.49
N SER A 188 11.86 7.14 -0.64
CA SER A 188 11.26 8.42 -1.03
C SER A 188 10.29 8.30 -2.21
N THR A 189 9.58 7.18 -2.27
CA THR A 189 8.57 6.90 -3.30
C THR A 189 7.20 7.33 -2.78
N THR A 190 6.30 7.75 -3.66
CA THR A 190 4.90 8.00 -3.26
C THR A 190 4.24 6.69 -2.89
N ALA A 191 3.75 6.57 -1.67
CA ALA A 191 3.15 5.34 -1.18
C ALA A 191 1.74 5.55 -0.62
N VAL A 192 0.85 4.58 -0.85
CA VAL A 192 -0.45 4.47 -0.16
C VAL A 192 -0.47 3.13 0.55
N ILE A 193 -0.63 3.15 1.87
CA ILE A 193 -0.50 1.95 2.71
C ILE A 193 -1.73 1.80 3.59
N VAL A 194 -2.39 0.64 3.53
CA VAL A 194 -3.39 0.25 4.55
C VAL A 194 -2.66 -0.33 5.75
N LEU A 195 -2.90 0.24 6.92
CA LEU A 195 -2.35 -0.23 8.19
C LEU A 195 -3.46 -0.34 9.24
N HIS A 196 -3.39 -1.40 10.07
CA HIS A 196 -4.28 -1.58 11.21
C HIS A 196 -3.74 -0.96 12.50
N ASP A 197 -2.43 -0.97 12.67
CA ASP A 197 -1.77 -0.42 13.87
C ASP A 197 -1.58 1.09 13.72
N LEU A 198 -2.33 1.86 14.54
CA LEU A 198 -2.27 3.32 14.56
C LEU A 198 -0.90 3.85 15.03
N ASN A 199 -0.14 3.08 15.80
CA ASN A 199 1.22 3.46 16.19
C ASN A 199 2.18 3.37 15.00
N LEU A 200 2.01 2.36 14.12
CA LEU A 200 2.75 2.30 12.86
C LEU A 200 2.34 3.42 11.91
N VAL A 201 1.04 3.76 11.82
CA VAL A 201 0.57 4.92 11.05
C VAL A 201 1.21 6.20 11.56
N SER A 202 1.16 6.44 12.88
CA SER A 202 1.75 7.63 13.51
C SER A 202 3.25 7.77 13.25
N ARG A 203 3.96 6.65 13.19
CA ARG A 203 5.42 6.62 13.06
C ARG A 203 5.91 6.74 11.62
N TYR A 204 5.22 6.14 10.67
CA TYR A 204 5.74 5.94 9.32
C TYR A 204 5.00 6.71 8.23
N CYS A 205 3.76 7.14 8.46
CA CYS A 205 3.00 7.88 7.48
C CYS A 205 3.19 9.40 7.64
N ASP A 206 3.23 10.11 6.51
CA ASP A 206 3.29 11.56 6.48
C ASP A 206 1.90 12.18 6.55
N ASP A 207 0.93 11.51 5.93
CA ASP A 207 -0.49 11.83 5.96
C ASP A 207 -1.29 10.59 6.29
N VAL A 208 -2.49 10.77 6.83
CA VAL A 208 -3.42 9.68 7.12
C VAL A 208 -4.84 10.05 6.75
N ILE A 209 -5.54 9.09 6.15
CA ILE A 209 -7.00 9.11 6.01
C ILE A 209 -7.56 8.09 6.99
N VAL A 210 -8.51 8.51 7.80
CA VAL A 210 -9.29 7.60 8.64
C VAL A 210 -10.66 7.43 7.99
N LEU A 211 -10.99 6.18 7.63
CA LEU A 211 -12.29 5.81 7.09
C LEU A 211 -13.22 5.29 8.19
N LYS A 212 -14.47 5.75 8.16
CA LYS A 212 -15.58 5.20 8.96
C LYS A 212 -16.83 5.11 8.10
N ASP A 213 -17.48 3.96 8.10
CA ASP A 213 -18.73 3.72 7.37
C ASP A 213 -18.70 4.17 5.89
N GLY A 214 -17.58 3.89 5.22
CA GLY A 214 -17.37 4.23 3.82
C GLY A 214 -17.10 5.70 3.53
N LYS A 215 -16.90 6.54 4.53
CA LYS A 215 -16.61 7.97 4.40
C LYS A 215 -15.27 8.33 5.00
N VAL A 216 -14.69 9.44 4.54
CA VAL A 216 -13.53 10.04 5.19
C VAL A 216 -14.00 10.71 6.48
N ALA A 217 -13.63 10.16 7.63
CA ALA A 217 -13.89 10.75 8.94
C ALA A 217 -12.93 11.92 9.18
N CYS A 218 -11.64 11.75 8.83
CA CYS A 218 -10.64 12.80 8.91
C CYS A 218 -9.47 12.51 7.94
N TYR A 219 -8.75 13.57 7.56
CA TYR A 219 -7.58 13.54 6.68
C TYR A 219 -6.60 14.66 7.07
N GLY A 220 -5.32 14.34 7.19
CA GLY A 220 -4.26 15.27 7.55
C GLY A 220 -3.01 14.55 8.04
N THR A 221 -2.13 15.26 8.75
CA THR A 221 -0.97 14.62 9.35
C THR A 221 -1.39 13.71 10.52
N PRO A 222 -0.66 12.62 10.81
CA PRO A 222 -0.97 11.77 11.96
C PRO A 222 -1.06 12.54 13.29
N SER A 223 -0.22 13.57 13.45
CA SER A 223 -0.24 14.41 14.66
C SER A 223 -1.51 15.23 14.83
N ASP A 224 -2.14 15.64 13.74
CA ASP A 224 -3.36 16.47 13.78
C ASP A 224 -4.62 15.60 13.87
N VAL A 225 -4.60 14.46 13.19
CA VAL A 225 -5.78 13.63 12.95
C VAL A 225 -5.93 12.52 13.99
N LEU A 226 -4.82 11.87 14.35
CA LEU A 226 -4.86 10.79 15.35
C LEU A 226 -4.85 11.39 16.75
N THR A 227 -6.04 11.62 17.29
CA THR A 227 -6.27 12.09 18.65
C THR A 227 -7.10 11.06 19.43
N PRO A 228 -7.05 11.05 20.78
CA PRO A 228 -7.91 10.17 21.57
C PRO A 228 -9.41 10.31 21.23
N SER A 229 -9.89 11.54 20.94
CA SER A 229 -11.28 11.77 20.51
C SER A 229 -11.57 11.12 19.14
N THR A 230 -10.72 11.35 18.13
CA THR A 230 -10.88 10.74 16.82
C THR A 230 -10.85 9.21 16.89
N ILE A 231 -9.94 8.65 17.69
CA ILE A 231 -9.83 7.20 17.86
C ILE A 231 -11.08 6.65 18.54
N ARG A 232 -11.57 7.30 19.59
CA ARG A 232 -12.81 6.90 20.26
C ARG A 232 -14.01 6.97 19.34
N GLU A 233 -14.18 8.08 18.59
CA GLU A 233 -15.29 8.26 17.66
C GLU A 233 -15.26 7.25 16.52
N THR A 234 -14.07 6.85 16.07
CA THR A 234 -13.90 5.99 14.89
C THR A 234 -13.89 4.51 15.24
N TYR A 235 -13.18 4.13 16.32
CA TYR A 235 -12.93 2.73 16.68
C TYR A 235 -13.72 2.27 17.92
N ASP A 236 -14.44 3.19 18.58
CA ASP A 236 -15.18 2.93 19.82
C ASP A 236 -14.28 2.36 20.95
N ILE A 237 -13.06 2.92 21.07
CA ILE A 237 -12.09 2.52 22.08
C ILE A 237 -11.43 3.74 22.72
N ASP A 238 -11.28 3.69 24.04
CA ASP A 238 -10.56 4.72 24.79
C ASP A 238 -9.04 4.55 24.63
N THR A 239 -8.33 5.66 24.48
CA THR A 239 -6.89 5.66 24.34
C THR A 239 -6.23 6.71 25.21
N LEU A 240 -5.01 6.40 25.65
CA LEU A 240 -4.08 7.36 26.23
C LEU A 240 -3.03 7.72 25.19
N GLU A 241 -2.91 9.01 24.85
CA GLU A 241 -1.81 9.52 24.03
C GLU A 241 -0.57 9.66 24.93
N VAL A 242 0.52 9.05 24.51
CA VAL A 242 1.85 9.19 25.10
C VAL A 242 2.79 9.74 24.02
N ARG A 243 3.75 10.58 24.41
CA ARG A 243 4.78 11.08 23.49
C ARG A 243 6.13 10.55 23.89
N ASP A 244 6.78 9.88 22.94
CA ASP A 244 8.17 9.48 23.07
C ASP A 244 8.99 10.11 21.93
N SER A 245 10.04 10.88 22.29
CA SER A 245 10.95 11.54 21.34
C SER A 245 10.20 12.37 20.27
N GLY A 246 9.09 13.00 20.64
CA GLY A 246 8.23 13.82 19.75
C GLY A 246 7.21 13.04 18.92
N MET A 247 7.25 11.71 18.95
CA MET A 247 6.26 10.87 18.26
C MET A 247 5.10 10.52 19.18
N LYS A 248 3.87 10.57 18.63
CA LYS A 248 2.67 10.11 19.33
C LYS A 248 2.60 8.59 19.34
N GLN A 249 2.28 8.02 20.47
CA GLN A 249 1.94 6.62 20.65
C GLN A 249 0.61 6.50 21.39
N PHE A 250 -0.16 5.47 21.09
CA PHE A 250 -1.47 5.24 21.66
C PHE A 250 -1.47 3.96 22.48
N ILE A 251 -1.87 4.08 23.75
CA ILE A 251 -2.14 2.94 24.63
C ILE A 251 -3.66 2.74 24.64
N PHE A 252 -4.13 1.63 24.10
CA PHE A 252 -5.54 1.30 24.02
C PHE A 252 -6.02 0.77 25.37
N ARG A 253 -7.18 1.26 25.83
CA ARG A 253 -7.82 0.86 27.08
C ARG A 253 -9.12 0.15 26.73
N GLY A 254 -9.18 -1.15 26.98
CA GLY A 254 -10.38 -1.96 26.83
C GLY A 254 -11.18 -2.00 28.10
#